data_66f84f244b98933884d61945b7504d4d
#
_entry.id   66f84f244b98933884d61945b7504d4d
#
_cell.length_a   1.000
_cell.length_b   1.000
_cell.length_c   1.000
_cell.angle_alpha   90.00
_cell.angle_beta   90.00
_cell.angle_gamma   90.00
#
_symmetry.space_group_name_H-M   'P 1'
#
loop_
_entity.id
_entity.type
_entity.pdbx_description
1 polymer ?
#
loop_
_entity_poly.entity_id
_entity_poly.type
_entity_poly.pdbx_seq_one_letter_code
_entity_poly.pdbx_strand_id
1 'polypeptide(L)'
;MIVHDSTIINEYLEDKFPQNHLLPADPVARARARKFEDYADAYLMPSLFKIFWELRKPENERDRAKIAEGEREAQQHYAYLERELDGRDYFADQFSLGDISFIPPLANLERAGYSIADGFPNLKAWWARMKARPSFNQSWPD
;
A
#
# COMPACT_ATOMS: atom_id res chain seq x y z
N MET A 1 3.00 9.39 -26.35
CA MET A 1 4.03 9.26 -25.32
C MET A 1 3.65 8.08 -24.43
N ILE A 2 4.57 7.18 -24.17
CA ILE A 2 4.38 6.06 -23.21
C ILE A 2 5.12 6.46 -21.94
N VAL A 3 4.45 6.37 -20.79
CA VAL A 3 5.04 6.62 -19.47
C VAL A 3 5.10 5.29 -18.74
N HIS A 4 6.24 4.98 -18.17
CA HIS A 4 6.47 3.78 -17.37
C HIS A 4 6.67 4.19 -15.91
N ASP A 5 6.50 3.22 -14.99
CA ASP A 5 6.60 3.40 -13.55
C ASP A 5 5.39 4.12 -12.94
N SER A 6 4.83 3.53 -11.86
CA SER A 6 3.61 4.04 -11.22
C SER A 6 3.81 5.42 -10.60
N THR A 7 4.96 5.69 -10.00
CA THR A 7 5.28 6.99 -9.42
C THR A 7 5.31 8.08 -10.49
N ILE A 8 5.96 7.80 -11.62
CA ILE A 8 6.02 8.77 -12.75
C ILE A 8 4.65 8.97 -13.40
N ILE A 9 3.84 7.90 -13.49
CA ILE A 9 2.46 8.00 -13.98
C ILE A 9 1.62 8.87 -13.04
N ASN A 10 1.75 8.68 -11.73
CA ASN A 10 1.04 9.46 -10.73
C ASN A 10 1.42 10.95 -10.79
N GLU A 11 2.71 11.27 -10.86
CA GLU A 11 3.18 12.67 -11.01
C GLU A 11 2.66 13.31 -12.30
N TYR A 12 2.66 12.56 -13.41
CA TYR A 12 2.08 13.05 -14.66
C TYR A 12 0.57 13.34 -14.52
N LEU A 13 -0.17 12.50 -13.79
CA LEU A 13 -1.59 12.73 -13.56
C LEU A 13 -1.85 13.93 -12.64
N GLU A 14 -1.03 14.14 -11.61
CA GLU A 14 -1.06 15.32 -10.75
C GLU A 14 -0.90 16.60 -11.55
N ASP A 15 0.10 16.66 -12.44
CA ASP A 15 0.35 17.82 -13.30
C ASP A 15 -0.76 18.04 -14.33
N LYS A 16 -1.29 16.95 -14.89
CA LYS A 16 -2.29 17.00 -15.96
C LYS A 16 -3.69 17.36 -15.46
N PHE A 17 -4.03 16.96 -14.24
CA PHE A 17 -5.36 17.16 -13.65
C PHE A 17 -5.30 17.94 -12.33
N PRO A 18 -4.83 19.21 -12.38
CA PRO A 18 -4.55 20.01 -11.18
C PRO A 18 -5.77 20.28 -10.30
N GLN A 19 -6.99 20.11 -10.83
CA GLN A 19 -8.23 20.23 -10.05
C GLN A 19 -8.49 19.05 -9.09
N ASN A 20 -7.76 17.95 -9.24
CA ASN A 20 -7.95 16.71 -8.48
C ASN A 20 -6.66 16.26 -7.77
N HIS A 21 -5.87 17.21 -7.28
CA HIS A 21 -4.62 16.89 -6.59
C HIS A 21 -4.81 15.91 -5.44
N LEU A 22 -4.02 14.85 -5.46
CA LEU A 22 -3.86 13.89 -4.36
C LEU A 22 -2.63 14.20 -3.52
N LEU A 23 -1.66 14.95 -4.06
CA LEU A 23 -0.54 15.44 -3.29
C LEU A 23 -0.96 16.69 -2.47
N PRO A 24 -0.64 16.74 -1.15
CA PRO A 24 -0.89 17.91 -0.32
C PRO A 24 -0.25 19.19 -0.86
N ALA A 25 -0.88 20.33 -0.64
CA ALA A 25 -0.32 21.64 -1.01
C ALA A 25 0.87 22.03 -0.13
N ASP A 26 0.82 21.69 1.17
CA ASP A 26 1.94 21.92 2.08
C ASP A 26 3.17 21.09 1.69
N PRO A 27 4.37 21.70 1.57
CA PRO A 27 5.56 20.99 1.14
C PRO A 27 5.99 19.86 2.08
N VAL A 28 5.77 19.97 3.39
CA VAL A 28 6.14 18.95 4.38
C VAL A 28 5.20 17.75 4.25
N ALA A 29 3.89 17.98 4.20
CA ALA A 29 2.90 16.94 3.99
C ALA A 29 3.07 16.26 2.62
N ARG A 30 3.44 17.03 1.58
CA ARG A 30 3.76 16.50 0.25
C ARG A 30 4.99 15.61 0.25
N ALA A 31 6.05 16.02 0.93
CA ALA A 31 7.25 15.19 1.10
C ALA A 31 6.94 13.90 1.86
N ARG A 32 6.05 13.99 2.86
CA ARG A 32 5.58 12.82 3.61
C ARG A 32 4.76 11.87 2.71
N ALA A 33 3.88 12.36 1.86
CA ALA A 33 3.13 11.56 0.91
C ALA A 33 4.07 10.77 -0.03
N ARG A 34 5.06 11.45 -0.63
CA ARG A 34 6.06 10.82 -1.50
C ARG A 34 6.94 9.81 -0.76
N LYS A 35 7.32 10.10 0.50
CA LYS A 35 8.04 9.15 1.35
C LYS A 35 7.28 7.82 1.50
N PHE A 36 5.97 7.88 1.69
CA PHE A 36 5.17 6.67 1.86
C PHE A 36 4.84 5.98 0.54
N GLU A 37 4.75 6.71 -0.56
CA GLU A 37 4.69 6.13 -1.91
C GLU A 37 5.95 5.29 -2.18
N ASP A 38 7.13 5.88 -2.02
CA ASP A 38 8.42 5.19 -2.15
C ASP A 38 8.54 4.02 -1.16
N TYR A 39 8.10 4.21 0.10
CA TYR A 39 8.15 3.16 1.11
C TYR A 39 7.30 1.94 0.74
N ALA A 40 6.13 2.15 0.15
CA ALA A 40 5.27 1.07 -0.33
C ALA A 40 5.99 0.21 -1.38
N ASP A 41 6.58 0.87 -2.38
CA ASP A 41 7.19 0.21 -3.52
C ASP A 41 8.56 -0.41 -3.20
N ALA A 42 9.43 0.35 -2.53
CA ALA A 42 10.81 -0.06 -2.31
C ALA A 42 11.00 -1.00 -1.11
N TYR A 43 10.12 -0.94 -0.11
CA TYR A 43 10.32 -1.67 1.14
C TYR A 43 9.23 -2.69 1.45
N LEU A 44 7.95 -2.30 1.44
CA LEU A 44 6.88 -3.25 1.78
C LEU A 44 6.60 -4.25 0.66
N MET A 45 6.47 -3.78 -0.57
CA MET A 45 6.07 -4.62 -1.72
C MET A 45 6.98 -5.82 -1.94
N PRO A 46 8.32 -5.74 -1.81
CA PRO A 46 9.19 -6.92 -1.95
C PRO A 46 8.86 -8.05 -0.97
N SER A 47 8.57 -7.73 0.30
CA SER A 47 8.17 -8.73 1.30
C SER A 47 6.81 -9.35 0.99
N LEU A 48 5.84 -8.53 0.58
CA LEU A 48 4.51 -9.00 0.19
C LEU A 48 4.55 -9.86 -1.08
N PHE A 49 5.42 -9.57 -2.03
CA PHE A 49 5.59 -10.38 -3.24
C PHE A 49 6.14 -11.77 -2.97
N LYS A 50 7.00 -11.95 -1.94
CA LYS A 50 7.43 -13.28 -1.49
C LYS A 50 6.23 -14.15 -1.14
N ILE A 51 5.26 -13.59 -0.41
CA ILE A 51 4.03 -14.28 -0.01
C ILE A 51 3.11 -14.48 -1.22
N PHE A 52 2.84 -13.41 -1.96
CA PHE A 52 1.86 -13.39 -3.05
C PHE A 52 2.18 -14.44 -4.14
N TRP A 53 3.42 -14.51 -4.59
CA TRP A 53 3.79 -15.45 -5.66
C TRP A 53 3.73 -16.90 -5.20
N GLU A 54 4.03 -17.17 -3.93
CA GLU A 54 3.87 -18.53 -3.39
C GLU A 54 2.40 -18.93 -3.23
N LEU A 55 1.54 -18.02 -2.79
CA LEU A 55 0.11 -18.28 -2.65
C LEU A 55 -0.59 -18.56 -3.99
N ARG A 56 -0.05 -18.07 -5.11
CA ARG A 56 -0.57 -18.36 -6.46
C ARG A 56 -0.21 -19.76 -6.98
N LYS A 57 0.73 -20.44 -6.35
CA LYS A 57 1.09 -21.83 -6.70
C LYS A 57 0.09 -22.81 -6.08
N PRO A 58 -0.06 -24.03 -6.68
CA PRO A 58 -0.71 -25.12 -5.98
C PRO A 58 -0.12 -25.33 -4.59
N GLU A 59 -0.93 -25.71 -3.62
CA GLU A 59 -0.51 -25.76 -2.22
C GLU A 59 0.72 -26.65 -1.97
N ASN A 60 0.80 -27.78 -2.69
CA ASN A 60 1.89 -28.74 -2.63
C ASN A 60 3.22 -28.23 -3.26
N GLU A 61 3.17 -27.11 -4.00
CA GLU A 61 4.34 -26.49 -4.66
C GLU A 61 4.81 -25.23 -3.95
N ARG A 62 4.11 -24.78 -2.90
CA ARG A 62 4.43 -23.57 -2.15
C ARG A 62 5.67 -23.73 -1.31
N ASP A 63 6.60 -22.80 -1.43
CA ASP A 63 7.74 -22.68 -0.53
C ASP A 63 7.30 -21.98 0.79
N ARG A 64 7.02 -22.81 1.79
CA ARG A 64 6.59 -22.34 3.11
C ARG A 64 7.66 -21.51 3.83
N ALA A 65 8.95 -21.79 3.57
CA ALA A 65 10.04 -21.01 4.17
C ALA A 65 10.08 -19.60 3.59
N LYS A 66 9.84 -19.46 2.30
CA LYS A 66 9.76 -18.16 1.61
C LYS A 66 8.54 -17.35 2.05
N ILE A 67 7.39 -18.01 2.26
CA ILE A 67 6.21 -17.36 2.84
C ILE A 67 6.55 -16.83 4.23
N ALA A 68 7.09 -17.66 5.12
CA ALA A 68 7.45 -17.28 6.48
C ALA A 68 8.52 -16.16 6.54
N GLU A 69 9.44 -16.12 5.58
CA GLU A 69 10.39 -15.01 5.43
C GLU A 69 9.67 -13.71 5.10
N GLY A 70 8.79 -13.73 4.08
CA GLY A 70 8.00 -12.57 3.69
C GLY A 70 7.12 -12.06 4.82
N GLU A 71 6.50 -12.95 5.59
CA GLU A 71 5.70 -12.62 6.77
C GLU A 71 6.52 -11.90 7.85
N ARG A 72 7.72 -12.39 8.17
CA ARG A 72 8.60 -11.75 9.15
C ARG A 72 9.01 -10.35 8.72
N GLU A 73 9.34 -10.18 7.44
CA GLU A 73 9.70 -8.87 6.89
C GLU A 73 8.49 -7.93 6.90
N ALA A 74 7.33 -8.41 6.42
CA ALA A 74 6.10 -7.64 6.42
C ALA A 74 5.71 -7.16 7.83
N GLN A 75 5.86 -7.99 8.87
CA GLN A 75 5.59 -7.59 10.25
C GLN A 75 6.47 -6.41 10.71
N GLN A 76 7.73 -6.35 10.30
CA GLN A 76 8.61 -5.22 10.62
C GLN A 76 8.10 -3.93 9.97
N HIS A 77 7.67 -4.02 8.71
CA HIS A 77 7.07 -2.89 7.99
C HIS A 77 5.72 -2.50 8.59
N TYR A 78 4.86 -3.44 8.95
CA TYR A 78 3.59 -3.15 9.62
C TYR A 78 3.79 -2.46 10.96
N ALA A 79 4.78 -2.86 11.76
CA ALA A 79 5.11 -2.20 13.01
C ALA A 79 5.60 -0.75 12.81
N TYR A 80 6.30 -0.47 11.73
CA TYR A 80 6.66 0.89 11.35
C TYR A 80 5.45 1.71 10.92
N LEU A 81 4.62 1.18 10.02
CA LEU A 81 3.42 1.85 9.51
C LEU A 81 2.38 2.09 10.62
N GLU A 82 2.25 1.16 11.55
CA GLU A 82 1.40 1.28 12.74
C GLU A 82 1.75 2.53 13.56
N ARG A 83 3.05 2.77 13.81
CA ARG A 83 3.52 3.96 14.54
C ARG A 83 3.32 5.25 13.74
N GLU A 84 3.51 5.18 12.43
CA GLU A 84 3.32 6.35 11.55
C GLU A 84 1.87 6.78 11.42
N LEU A 85 0.93 5.85 11.67
CA LEU A 85 -0.51 6.08 11.69
C LEU A 85 -1.05 6.44 13.09
N ASP A 86 -0.21 6.46 14.12
CA ASP A 86 -0.66 6.83 15.46
C ASP A 86 -1.21 8.26 15.47
N GLY A 87 -2.48 8.40 15.88
CA GLY A 87 -3.22 9.67 15.84
C GLY A 87 -3.51 10.24 14.45
N ARG A 88 -3.41 9.42 13.38
CA ARG A 88 -3.60 9.85 11.99
C ARG A 88 -4.57 8.95 11.23
N ASP A 89 -5.36 9.56 10.36
CA ASP A 89 -6.26 8.85 9.46
C ASP A 89 -5.56 8.37 8.17
N TYR A 90 -4.49 9.06 7.76
CA TYR A 90 -3.74 8.83 6.51
C TYR A 90 -2.24 8.98 6.76
N PHE A 91 -1.43 8.43 5.87
CA PHE A 91 0.05 8.54 5.96
C PHE A 91 0.57 9.97 5.79
N ALA A 92 -0.13 10.81 5.07
CA ALA A 92 0.02 12.27 5.09
C ALA A 92 -1.16 12.90 5.85
N ASP A 93 -1.26 14.21 5.90
CA ASP A 93 -2.34 14.89 6.63
C ASP A 93 -3.72 14.71 5.97
N GLN A 94 -3.74 14.21 4.74
CA GLN A 94 -4.93 13.88 3.95
C GLN A 94 -4.69 12.60 3.15
N PHE A 95 -5.77 12.03 2.60
CA PHE A 95 -5.66 10.96 1.61
C PHE A 95 -4.80 11.42 0.42
N SER A 96 -3.79 10.63 0.06
CA SER A 96 -2.75 11.02 -0.87
C SER A 96 -2.19 9.84 -1.67
N LEU A 97 -1.23 10.10 -2.56
CA LEU A 97 -0.45 9.08 -3.25
C LEU A 97 0.25 8.13 -2.26
N GLY A 98 0.65 8.64 -1.08
CA GLY A 98 1.24 7.83 -0.02
C GLY A 98 0.31 6.76 0.56
N ASP A 99 -1.01 6.90 0.41
CA ASP A 99 -1.98 5.86 0.79
C ASP A 99 -2.27 4.93 -0.39
N ILE A 100 -2.37 5.48 -1.60
CA ILE A 100 -2.75 4.74 -2.81
C ILE A 100 -1.76 3.63 -3.12
N SER A 101 -0.45 3.87 -2.96
CA SER A 101 0.59 2.91 -3.32
C SER A 101 0.56 1.62 -2.48
N PHE A 102 -0.02 1.65 -1.28
CA PHE A 102 -0.23 0.44 -0.47
C PHE A 102 -1.44 -0.39 -0.90
N ILE A 103 -2.40 0.21 -1.61
CA ILE A 103 -3.68 -0.44 -1.92
C ILE A 103 -3.50 -1.69 -2.80
N PRO A 104 -2.82 -1.64 -3.96
CA PRO A 104 -2.73 -2.80 -4.84
C PRO A 104 -2.07 -4.03 -4.20
N PRO A 105 -0.90 -3.92 -3.53
CA PRO A 105 -0.27 -5.09 -2.93
C PRO A 105 -1.09 -5.69 -1.79
N LEU A 106 -1.72 -4.87 -0.93
CA LEU A 106 -2.54 -5.37 0.18
C LEU A 106 -3.85 -6.01 -0.32
N ALA A 107 -4.51 -5.40 -1.29
CA ALA A 107 -5.75 -5.95 -1.87
C ALA A 107 -5.50 -7.29 -2.60
N ASN A 108 -4.40 -7.40 -3.33
CA ASN A 108 -4.02 -8.65 -3.99
C ASN A 108 -3.75 -9.78 -2.97
N LEU A 109 -3.10 -9.47 -1.86
CA LEU A 109 -2.85 -10.43 -0.80
C LEU A 109 -4.14 -10.84 -0.09
N GLU A 110 -5.02 -9.88 0.22
CA GLU A 110 -6.31 -10.18 0.87
C GLU A 110 -7.16 -11.13 -0.02
N ARG A 111 -7.16 -10.94 -1.34
CA ARG A 111 -7.78 -11.88 -2.30
C ARG A 111 -7.13 -13.26 -2.31
N ALA A 112 -5.85 -13.33 -2.05
CA ALA A 112 -5.13 -14.60 -1.91
C ALA A 112 -5.34 -15.26 -0.53
N GLY A 113 -6.19 -14.69 0.32
CA GLY A 113 -6.52 -15.21 1.65
C GLY A 113 -5.53 -14.81 2.74
N TYR A 114 -4.66 -13.82 2.48
CA TYR A 114 -3.71 -13.29 3.45
C TYR A 114 -4.18 -11.91 3.94
N SER A 115 -4.14 -11.68 5.24
CA SER A 115 -4.55 -10.40 5.83
C SER A 115 -3.44 -9.80 6.71
N ILE A 116 -3.55 -8.50 6.95
CA ILE A 116 -2.70 -7.82 7.94
C ILE A 116 -2.86 -8.52 9.29
N ALA A 117 -1.73 -8.91 9.89
CA ALA A 117 -1.70 -9.62 11.16
C ALA A 117 -2.40 -8.85 12.30
N ASP A 118 -2.83 -9.57 13.33
CA ASP A 118 -3.32 -8.94 14.55
C ASP A 118 -2.17 -8.21 15.27
N GLY A 119 -2.49 -7.18 16.04
CA GLY A 119 -1.48 -6.36 16.72
C GLY A 119 -1.15 -5.03 16.03
N PHE A 120 -1.80 -4.71 14.89
CA PHE A 120 -1.65 -3.46 14.17
C PHE A 120 -3.01 -2.74 14.00
N PRO A 121 -3.61 -2.23 15.09
CA PRO A 121 -4.96 -1.67 15.06
C PRO A 121 -5.09 -0.41 14.20
N ASN A 122 -4.10 0.50 14.21
CA ASN A 122 -4.13 1.72 13.40
C ASN A 122 -4.04 1.37 11.90
N LEU A 123 -3.14 0.45 11.55
CA LEU A 123 -3.00 -0.02 10.17
C LEU A 123 -4.25 -0.74 9.68
N LYS A 124 -4.89 -1.57 10.53
CA LYS A 124 -6.17 -2.20 10.20
C LYS A 124 -7.30 -1.20 10.04
N ALA A 125 -7.37 -0.19 10.91
CA ALA A 125 -8.37 0.88 10.80
C ALA A 125 -8.16 1.71 9.53
N TRP A 126 -6.91 2.04 9.21
CA TRP A 126 -6.56 2.70 7.96
C TRP A 126 -6.96 1.82 6.75
N TRP A 127 -6.63 0.53 6.75
CA TRP A 127 -6.99 -0.38 5.66
C TRP A 127 -8.51 -0.49 5.46
N ALA A 128 -9.28 -0.60 6.55
CA ALA A 128 -10.74 -0.57 6.48
C ALA A 128 -11.27 0.74 5.87
N ARG A 129 -10.65 1.89 6.20
CA ARG A 129 -10.97 3.20 5.62
C ARG A 129 -10.66 3.26 4.12
N MET A 130 -9.55 2.66 3.67
CA MET A 130 -9.22 2.57 2.24
C MET A 130 -10.28 1.77 1.48
N LYS A 131 -10.67 0.61 2.00
CA LYS A 131 -11.70 -0.25 1.39
C LYS A 131 -13.10 0.38 1.36
N ALA A 132 -13.42 1.24 2.30
CA ALA A 132 -14.70 1.96 2.36
C ALA A 132 -14.82 3.08 1.31
N ARG A 133 -13.75 3.47 0.63
CA ARG A 133 -13.78 4.53 -0.38
C ARG A 133 -14.54 4.07 -1.63
N PRO A 134 -15.44 4.90 -2.20
CA PRO A 134 -16.11 4.56 -3.45
C PRO A 134 -15.14 4.24 -4.59
N SER A 135 -14.02 4.99 -4.68
CA SER A 135 -12.99 4.76 -5.70
C SER A 135 -12.32 3.38 -5.59
N PHE A 136 -12.17 2.83 -4.39
CA PHE A 136 -11.67 1.47 -4.23
C PHE A 136 -12.58 0.46 -4.91
N ASN A 137 -13.88 0.50 -4.60
CA ASN A 137 -14.86 -0.45 -5.15
C ASN A 137 -15.07 -0.27 -6.66
N GLN A 138 -14.91 0.95 -7.18
CA GLN A 138 -15.05 1.23 -8.63
C GLN A 138 -13.83 0.83 -9.46
N SER A 139 -12.63 0.90 -8.87
CA SER A 139 -11.37 0.59 -9.57
C SER A 139 -10.90 -0.84 -9.39
N TRP A 140 -11.46 -1.57 -8.43
CA TRP A 140 -11.07 -2.94 -8.11
C TRP A 140 -12.14 -3.91 -8.63
N PRO A 141 -11.92 -4.59 -9.78
CA PRO A 141 -12.88 -5.55 -10.30
C PRO A 141 -12.99 -6.78 -9.37
N ASP A 142 -14.19 -7.34 -9.30
CA ASP A 142 -14.50 -8.59 -8.57
C ASP A 142 -13.71 -9.81 -9.10
#